data_04ef90e6b674bfddea8999dd730491f9
#
_entry.id   04ef90e6b674bfddea8999dd730491f9
#
_cell.length_a   1.000
_cell.length_b   1.000
_cell.length_c   1.000
_cell.angle_alpha   90.00
_cell.angle_beta   90.00
_cell.angle_gamma   90.00
#
_symmetry.space_group_name_H-M   'P 1'
#
loop_
_entity.id
_entity.type
_entity.pdbx_description
1 polymer ?
#
loop_
_entity_poly.entity_id
_entity_poly.type
_entity_poly.pdbx_seq_one_letter_code
_entity_poly.pdbx_strand_id
1 'polypeptide(L)'
;MKLKYSLLFTIIVCTILFAQPKPTPNSSEIKLALKKLDLLGSVLYIAAHPDDENTAVISYLAKGKLLRTGYLSLTRGDGGQNLIGTEQSEQLGVLRTQELLEARKRDGGEQFFTRAIDFGYTKSSEETFEFWDKEKVLSDIVWVIRKFRPDIIITRFPSTGEGGHGHHTASAILALEAFDLANDPKAFPEQLKYVNVWKPKRVFWNAWLPALQKQQMDLSKIPSLNLGEFNSLLGKSYTEISALSRSMHKSQGFGSSGIRNTILNYFMLQKGDSVVNDMFEGIDLSWNGVEGGDEIHT
;
A
#
# COMPACT_ATOMS: atom_id res chain seq x y z
N MET A 1 11.54 -21.75 50.49
CA MET A 1 12.04 -20.33 50.31
C MET A 1 12.80 -20.15 49.03
N LYS A 2 13.81 -20.95 48.68
CA LYS A 2 14.64 -20.84 47.44
C LYS A 2 13.84 -20.83 46.13
N LEU A 3 12.76 -21.64 46.01
CA LEU A 3 11.94 -21.73 44.80
C LEU A 3 11.16 -20.44 44.51
N LYS A 4 10.67 -19.73 45.51
CA LYS A 4 9.93 -18.46 45.38
C LYS A 4 10.83 -17.34 44.86
N TYR A 5 12.08 -17.27 45.30
CA TYR A 5 13.04 -16.28 44.84
C TYR A 5 13.53 -16.56 43.43
N SER A 6 13.67 -17.84 43.05
CA SER A 6 14.01 -18.23 41.66
C SER A 6 12.91 -17.83 40.69
N LEU A 7 11.64 -18.04 41.01
CA LEU A 7 10.51 -17.64 40.16
C LEU A 7 10.40 -16.14 40.03
N LEU A 8 10.60 -15.37 41.14
CA LEU A 8 10.58 -13.92 41.12
C LEU A 8 11.75 -13.34 40.25
N PHE A 9 12.93 -13.93 40.38
CA PHE A 9 14.09 -13.53 39.56
C PHE A 9 13.86 -13.80 38.06
N THR A 10 13.28 -14.96 37.72
CA THR A 10 12.94 -15.30 36.31
C THR A 10 11.91 -14.33 35.74
N ILE A 11 10.88 -13.96 36.52
CA ILE A 11 9.87 -12.97 36.06
C ILE A 11 10.50 -11.62 35.84
N ILE A 12 11.37 -11.15 36.73
CA ILE A 12 12.06 -9.86 36.60
C ILE A 12 12.98 -9.86 35.36
N VAL A 13 13.74 -10.93 35.13
CA VAL A 13 14.61 -11.06 33.95
C VAL A 13 13.79 -11.07 32.66
N CYS A 14 12.66 -11.79 32.61
CA CYS A 14 11.76 -11.80 31.46
C CYS A 14 11.17 -10.40 31.18
N THR A 15 10.78 -9.65 32.22
CA THR A 15 10.23 -8.29 32.03
C THR A 15 11.27 -7.30 31.51
N ILE A 16 12.54 -7.44 31.93
CA ILE A 16 13.64 -6.60 31.42
C ILE A 16 13.97 -6.91 29.96
N LEU A 17 13.85 -8.17 29.53
CA LEU A 17 14.12 -8.57 28.16
C LEU A 17 13.08 -8.04 27.13
N PHE A 18 11.86 -7.72 27.58
CA PHE A 18 10.82 -7.15 26.73
C PHE A 18 10.77 -5.63 26.72
N ALA A 19 11.45 -4.97 27.64
CA ALA A 19 11.51 -3.51 27.75
C ALA A 19 12.69 -2.93 26.95
N GLN A 20 12.79 -3.23 25.66
CA GLN A 20 13.74 -2.51 24.82
C GLN A 20 13.23 -1.08 24.61
N PRO A 21 14.02 -0.05 25.00
CA PRO A 21 13.64 1.33 24.74
C PRO A 21 13.46 1.53 23.23
N LYS A 22 12.38 2.19 22.83
CA LYS A 22 12.23 2.60 21.44
C LYS A 22 13.45 3.42 21.03
N PRO A 23 14.05 3.16 19.86
CA PRO A 23 15.16 3.97 19.39
C PRO A 23 14.77 5.45 19.40
N THR A 24 15.61 6.29 19.97
CA THR A 24 15.41 7.74 19.92
C THR A 24 15.57 8.21 18.49
N PRO A 25 14.60 8.97 17.92
CA PRO A 25 14.73 9.44 16.55
C PRO A 25 15.94 10.35 16.40
N ASN A 26 16.66 10.19 15.31
CA ASN A 26 17.77 11.08 14.96
C ASN A 26 17.27 12.41 14.40
N SER A 27 18.16 13.38 14.21
CA SER A 27 17.81 14.73 13.74
C SER A 27 17.11 14.75 12.36
N SER A 28 17.48 13.85 11.47
CA SER A 28 16.82 13.71 10.14
C SER A 28 15.40 13.18 10.28
N GLU A 29 15.20 12.18 11.14
CA GLU A 29 13.87 11.63 11.43
C GLU A 29 12.95 12.66 12.09
N ILE A 30 13.48 13.44 13.04
CA ILE A 30 12.74 14.54 13.65
C ILE A 30 12.36 15.59 12.60
N LYS A 31 13.30 15.99 11.74
CA LYS A 31 13.04 16.95 10.67
C LYS A 31 11.97 16.46 9.68
N LEU A 32 12.01 15.17 9.30
CA LEU A 32 10.99 14.58 8.42
C LEU A 32 9.62 14.51 9.12
N ALA A 33 9.59 14.17 10.41
CA ALA A 33 8.36 14.15 11.20
C ALA A 33 7.71 15.54 11.29
N LEU A 34 8.51 16.58 11.52
CA LEU A 34 8.03 17.97 11.54
C LEU A 34 7.45 18.39 10.17
N LYS A 35 8.18 18.09 9.07
CA LYS A 35 7.67 18.37 7.72
C LYS A 35 6.37 17.63 7.39
N LYS A 36 6.20 16.43 7.95
CA LYS A 36 4.98 15.63 7.72
C LYS A 36 3.74 16.25 8.38
N LEU A 37 3.89 17.10 9.40
CA LEU A 37 2.76 17.78 10.05
C LEU A 37 2.02 18.72 9.10
N ASP A 38 2.69 19.24 8.07
CA ASP A 38 2.12 20.18 7.11
C ASP A 38 1.50 19.50 5.89
N LEU A 39 1.55 18.14 5.82
CA LEU A 39 1.15 17.38 4.66
C LEU A 39 0.07 16.36 5.02
N LEU A 40 -1.16 16.63 4.55
CA LEU A 40 -2.35 15.82 4.86
C LEU A 40 -2.78 14.89 3.71
N GLY A 41 -2.10 14.96 2.56
CA GLY A 41 -2.43 14.12 1.40
C GLY A 41 -2.31 12.63 1.69
N SER A 42 -3.14 11.85 1.02
CA SER A 42 -3.26 10.41 1.25
C SER A 42 -3.39 9.61 -0.06
N VAL A 43 -2.70 8.47 -0.13
CA VAL A 43 -2.69 7.59 -1.29
C VAL A 43 -2.92 6.14 -0.85
N LEU A 44 -3.87 5.45 -1.49
CA LEU A 44 -4.12 4.03 -1.28
C LEU A 44 -3.68 3.23 -2.51
N TYR A 45 -2.69 2.37 -2.33
CA TYR A 45 -2.24 1.43 -3.35
C TYR A 45 -2.99 0.12 -3.20
N ILE A 46 -3.54 -0.44 -4.29
CA ILE A 46 -4.38 -1.65 -4.28
C ILE A 46 -3.80 -2.69 -5.24
N ALA A 47 -3.66 -3.93 -4.73
CA ALA A 47 -3.32 -5.10 -5.54
C ALA A 47 -3.87 -6.39 -4.93
N ALA A 48 -3.64 -7.51 -5.59
CA ALA A 48 -4.26 -8.79 -5.24
C ALA A 48 -3.56 -9.50 -4.07
N HIS A 49 -2.21 -9.55 -4.06
CA HIS A 49 -1.46 -10.38 -3.13
C HIS A 49 -0.40 -9.59 -2.35
N PRO A 50 0.09 -10.12 -1.20
CA PRO A 50 1.36 -9.68 -0.63
C PRO A 50 2.47 -9.86 -1.67
N ASP A 51 3.33 -8.83 -1.88
CA ASP A 51 4.42 -8.74 -2.87
C ASP A 51 4.07 -8.17 -4.26
N ASP A 52 2.80 -7.97 -4.57
CA ASP A 52 2.37 -7.26 -5.78
C ASP A 52 2.67 -5.76 -5.73
N GLU A 53 2.76 -5.21 -4.53
CA GLU A 53 2.96 -3.76 -4.36
C GLU A 53 4.27 -3.29 -4.99
N ASN A 54 4.21 -2.11 -5.60
CA ASN A 54 5.42 -1.39 -5.98
C ASN A 54 6.02 -0.69 -4.75
N THR A 55 6.89 -1.41 -4.03
CA THR A 55 7.51 -0.91 -2.80
C THR A 55 8.29 0.39 -3.00
N ALA A 56 8.76 0.68 -4.23
CA ALA A 56 9.45 1.94 -4.53
C ALA A 56 8.45 3.12 -4.61
N VAL A 57 7.26 2.91 -5.18
CA VAL A 57 6.18 3.90 -5.18
C VAL A 57 5.74 4.19 -3.75
N ILE A 58 5.49 3.15 -2.94
CA ILE A 58 5.09 3.31 -1.53
C ILE A 58 6.18 4.06 -0.75
N SER A 59 7.46 3.69 -0.90
CA SER A 59 8.59 4.37 -0.25
C SER A 59 8.69 5.85 -0.64
N TYR A 60 8.52 6.15 -1.93
CA TYR A 60 8.57 7.53 -2.44
C TYR A 60 7.42 8.36 -1.87
N LEU A 61 6.19 7.84 -1.90
CA LEU A 61 5.03 8.56 -1.39
C LEU A 61 5.10 8.75 0.12
N ALA A 62 5.40 7.69 0.89
CA ALA A 62 5.40 7.75 2.34
C ALA A 62 6.60 8.50 2.93
N LYS A 63 7.81 8.32 2.38
CA LYS A 63 9.05 8.89 2.94
C LYS A 63 9.62 10.04 2.13
N GLY A 64 9.29 10.15 0.85
CA GLY A 64 9.73 11.24 -0.01
C GLY A 64 8.74 12.39 -0.02
N LYS A 65 7.51 12.09 -0.41
CA LYS A 65 6.41 13.06 -0.41
C LYS A 65 5.76 13.25 0.96
N LEU A 66 6.10 12.40 1.94
CA LEU A 66 5.60 12.40 3.32
C LEU A 66 4.07 12.25 3.42
N LEU A 67 3.44 11.69 2.40
CA LEU A 67 1.99 11.46 2.35
C LEU A 67 1.61 10.26 3.19
N ARG A 68 0.39 10.25 3.71
CA ARG A 68 -0.19 9.06 4.29
C ARG A 68 -0.43 8.03 3.19
N THR A 69 0.31 6.93 3.21
CA THR A 69 0.30 5.93 2.15
C THR A 69 -0.15 4.59 2.70
N GLY A 70 -1.19 4.00 2.10
CA GLY A 70 -1.69 2.68 2.46
C GLY A 70 -1.48 1.67 1.34
N TYR A 71 -1.30 0.41 1.69
CA TYR A 71 -1.39 -0.71 0.78
C TYR A 71 -2.56 -1.60 1.18
N LEU A 72 -3.48 -1.84 0.24
CA LEU A 72 -4.55 -2.82 0.36
C LEU A 72 -4.20 -4.03 -0.50
N SER A 73 -3.80 -5.12 0.14
CA SER A 73 -3.73 -6.43 -0.49
C SER A 73 -5.08 -7.12 -0.35
N LEU A 74 -5.68 -7.55 -1.46
CA LEU A 74 -7.01 -8.17 -1.38
C LEU A 74 -6.94 -9.50 -0.63
N THR A 75 -5.92 -10.30 -0.86
CA THR A 75 -5.69 -11.59 -0.18
C THR A 75 -4.52 -11.54 0.78
N ARG A 76 -4.29 -12.61 1.51
CA ARG A 76 -3.09 -12.83 2.34
C ARG A 76 -2.06 -13.73 1.68
N GLY A 77 -2.30 -14.15 0.42
CA GLY A 77 -1.40 -15.00 -0.34
C GLY A 77 -1.39 -16.46 0.11
N ASP A 78 -2.51 -16.93 0.64
CA ASP A 78 -2.66 -18.29 1.17
C ASP A 78 -2.44 -19.37 0.11
N GLY A 79 -2.87 -19.10 -1.13
CA GLY A 79 -2.74 -20.01 -2.29
C GLY A 79 -1.41 -19.94 -3.03
N GLY A 80 -0.46 -19.13 -2.54
CA GLY A 80 0.85 -18.97 -3.15
C GLY A 80 1.81 -20.11 -2.85
N GLN A 81 3.09 -19.91 -3.25
CA GLN A 81 4.17 -20.84 -2.97
C GLN A 81 5.04 -20.34 -1.83
N ASN A 82 5.65 -21.27 -1.06
CA ASN A 82 6.69 -20.99 -0.09
C ASN A 82 8.01 -21.58 -0.59
N LEU A 83 8.96 -20.72 -0.95
CA LEU A 83 10.23 -21.13 -1.52
C LEU A 83 11.30 -21.47 -0.45
N ILE A 84 11.02 -21.18 0.83
CA ILE A 84 12.01 -21.33 1.91
C ILE A 84 11.52 -22.22 3.07
N GLY A 85 10.26 -22.65 3.04
CA GLY A 85 9.66 -23.43 4.11
C GLY A 85 8.60 -24.41 3.60
N THR A 86 7.95 -25.06 4.53
CA THR A 86 6.93 -26.09 4.27
C THR A 86 5.50 -25.60 4.52
N GLU A 87 5.34 -24.37 5.05
CA GLU A 87 4.06 -23.77 5.35
C GLU A 87 3.27 -23.53 4.06
N GLN A 88 2.02 -23.98 4.03
CA GLN A 88 1.08 -23.86 2.93
C GLN A 88 -0.27 -23.38 3.45
N SER A 89 -1.15 -22.95 2.55
CA SER A 89 -2.51 -22.52 2.86
C SER A 89 -2.54 -21.44 3.96
N GLU A 90 -3.37 -21.59 4.99
CA GLU A 90 -3.57 -20.59 6.05
C GLU A 90 -2.26 -20.27 6.79
N GLN A 91 -1.37 -21.25 6.96
CA GLN A 91 -0.06 -21.02 7.59
C GLN A 91 0.82 -20.10 6.74
N LEU A 92 0.82 -20.28 5.43
CA LEU A 92 1.50 -19.40 4.49
C LEU A 92 0.87 -18.00 4.51
N GLY A 93 -0.46 -17.89 4.56
CA GLY A 93 -1.17 -16.61 4.67
C GLY A 93 -0.78 -15.83 5.92
N VAL A 94 -0.62 -16.51 7.06
CA VAL A 94 -0.11 -15.89 8.30
C VAL A 94 1.31 -15.41 8.12
N LEU A 95 2.19 -16.24 7.54
CA LEU A 95 3.60 -15.91 7.30
C LEU A 95 3.71 -14.71 6.37
N ARG A 96 3.05 -14.72 5.20
CA ARG A 96 3.07 -13.62 4.23
C ARG A 96 2.46 -12.34 4.77
N THR A 97 1.46 -12.45 5.66
CA THR A 97 0.94 -11.29 6.40
C THR A 97 2.03 -10.62 7.25
N GLN A 98 2.84 -11.41 7.99
CA GLN A 98 3.93 -10.86 8.79
C GLN A 98 5.05 -10.28 7.92
N GLU A 99 5.40 -10.93 6.81
CA GLU A 99 6.35 -10.40 5.83
C GLU A 99 5.92 -9.03 5.32
N LEU A 100 4.64 -8.89 4.98
CA LEU A 100 4.06 -7.65 4.49
C LEU A 100 4.06 -6.53 5.55
N LEU A 101 3.76 -6.88 6.81
CA LEU A 101 3.87 -5.92 7.92
C LEU A 101 5.31 -5.47 8.16
N GLU A 102 6.29 -6.37 8.02
CA GLU A 102 7.71 -5.99 8.09
C GLU A 102 8.14 -5.11 6.91
N ALA A 103 7.62 -5.38 5.69
CA ALA A 103 7.82 -4.53 4.52
C ALA A 103 7.33 -3.10 4.78
N ARG A 104 6.12 -2.93 5.35
CA ARG A 104 5.53 -1.62 5.72
C ARG A 104 6.38 -0.85 6.73
N LYS A 105 7.03 -1.54 7.68
CA LYS A 105 7.98 -0.88 8.60
C LYS A 105 9.18 -0.28 7.86
N ARG A 106 9.57 -0.86 6.72
CA ARG A 106 10.71 -0.37 5.91
C ARG A 106 10.32 0.79 5.02
N ASP A 107 9.20 0.70 4.31
CA ASP A 107 8.77 1.72 3.35
C ASP A 107 7.87 2.82 3.93
N GLY A 108 7.28 2.60 5.10
CA GLY A 108 6.47 3.59 5.82
C GLY A 108 4.99 3.59 5.44
N GLY A 109 4.52 2.61 4.67
CA GLY A 109 3.10 2.43 4.35
C GLY A 109 2.31 1.81 5.51
N GLU A 110 0.98 2.00 5.47
CA GLU A 110 0.02 1.29 6.31
C GLU A 110 -0.50 0.05 5.56
N GLN A 111 -0.84 -1.04 6.28
CA GLN A 111 -1.29 -2.28 5.66
C GLN A 111 -2.78 -2.54 5.91
N PHE A 112 -3.49 -2.92 4.82
CA PHE A 112 -4.89 -3.33 4.85
C PHE A 112 -5.08 -4.63 4.08
N PHE A 113 -6.13 -5.38 4.44
CA PHE A 113 -6.55 -6.61 3.76
C PHE A 113 -8.06 -6.63 3.60
N THR A 114 -8.54 -7.38 2.61
CA THR A 114 -9.93 -7.80 2.53
C THR A 114 -10.09 -9.23 3.08
N ARG A 115 -11.30 -9.77 2.99
CA ARG A 115 -11.60 -11.17 3.31
C ARG A 115 -11.32 -12.14 2.17
N ALA A 116 -10.91 -11.66 0.99
CA ALA A 116 -10.64 -12.53 -0.15
C ALA A 116 -9.54 -13.56 0.18
N ILE A 117 -9.77 -14.80 -0.18
CA ILE A 117 -8.81 -15.89 0.01
C ILE A 117 -8.06 -16.10 -1.30
N ASP A 118 -6.75 -16.22 -1.22
CA ASP A 118 -5.94 -16.67 -2.35
C ASP A 118 -6.07 -18.19 -2.48
N PHE A 119 -6.58 -18.67 -3.58
CA PHE A 119 -6.75 -20.08 -3.87
C PHE A 119 -5.89 -20.58 -5.03
N GLY A 120 -4.85 -19.80 -5.38
CA GLY A 120 -3.91 -20.12 -6.43
C GLY A 120 -4.21 -19.43 -7.76
N TYR A 121 -3.57 -19.90 -8.81
CA TYR A 121 -3.64 -19.26 -10.13
C TYR A 121 -5.02 -19.38 -10.78
N THR A 122 -5.53 -18.26 -11.30
CA THR A 122 -6.72 -18.18 -12.16
C THR A 122 -6.41 -17.50 -13.48
N LYS A 123 -7.13 -17.87 -14.54
CA LYS A 123 -6.89 -17.36 -15.90
C LYS A 123 -7.56 -16.01 -16.14
N SER A 124 -8.72 -15.78 -15.51
CA SER A 124 -9.53 -14.59 -15.74
C SER A 124 -10.18 -14.07 -14.46
N SER A 125 -10.66 -12.82 -14.50
CA SER A 125 -11.44 -12.23 -13.41
C SER A 125 -12.77 -12.94 -13.18
N GLU A 126 -13.41 -13.46 -14.24
CA GLU A 126 -14.66 -14.22 -14.17
C GLU A 126 -14.45 -15.49 -13.34
N GLU A 127 -13.40 -16.27 -13.64
CA GLU A 127 -13.02 -17.43 -12.85
C GLU A 127 -12.75 -17.06 -11.38
N THR A 128 -12.09 -15.91 -11.14
CA THR A 128 -11.84 -15.42 -9.79
C THR A 128 -13.16 -15.15 -9.04
N PHE A 129 -14.13 -14.53 -9.70
CA PHE A 129 -15.42 -14.19 -9.09
C PHE A 129 -16.36 -15.41 -8.90
N GLU A 130 -16.06 -16.58 -9.45
CA GLU A 130 -16.73 -17.82 -9.08
C GLU A 130 -16.38 -18.26 -7.64
N PHE A 131 -15.19 -17.91 -7.16
CA PHE A 131 -14.69 -18.28 -5.84
C PHE A 131 -14.76 -17.12 -4.82
N TRP A 132 -14.52 -15.89 -5.26
CA TRP A 132 -14.67 -14.73 -4.39
C TRP A 132 -16.14 -14.28 -4.38
N ASP A 133 -16.70 -14.11 -3.18
CA ASP A 133 -17.95 -13.36 -3.04
C ASP A 133 -17.65 -11.89 -3.41
N LYS A 134 -17.90 -11.58 -4.69
CA LYS A 134 -17.55 -10.27 -5.28
C LYS A 134 -18.10 -9.12 -4.46
N GLU A 135 -19.37 -9.22 -4.00
CA GLU A 135 -20.03 -8.14 -3.26
C GLU A 135 -19.39 -7.91 -1.88
N LYS A 136 -19.04 -8.98 -1.18
CA LYS A 136 -18.39 -8.87 0.13
C LYS A 136 -16.97 -8.33 0.02
N VAL A 137 -16.20 -8.76 -0.98
CA VAL A 137 -14.85 -8.23 -1.22
C VAL A 137 -14.92 -6.75 -1.62
N LEU A 138 -15.87 -6.37 -2.47
CA LEU A 138 -16.13 -4.98 -2.85
C LEU A 138 -16.51 -4.13 -1.63
N SER A 139 -17.37 -4.65 -0.74
CA SER A 139 -17.71 -4.01 0.53
C SER A 139 -16.48 -3.75 1.40
N ASP A 140 -15.54 -4.70 1.48
CA ASP A 140 -14.29 -4.52 2.23
C ASP A 140 -13.42 -3.39 1.64
N ILE A 141 -13.32 -3.33 0.30
CA ILE A 141 -12.55 -2.26 -0.37
C ILE A 141 -13.19 -0.90 -0.11
N VAL A 142 -14.52 -0.80 -0.25
CA VAL A 142 -15.28 0.42 0.07
C VAL A 142 -15.06 0.84 1.53
N TRP A 143 -15.10 -0.13 2.46
CA TRP A 143 -14.79 0.13 3.87
C TRP A 143 -13.41 0.73 4.06
N VAL A 144 -12.37 0.15 3.42
CA VAL A 144 -11.01 0.66 3.53
C VAL A 144 -10.90 2.08 2.95
N ILE A 145 -11.53 2.34 1.79
CA ILE A 145 -11.54 3.68 1.19
C ILE A 145 -12.21 4.70 2.14
N ARG A 146 -13.38 4.38 2.70
CA ARG A 146 -14.09 5.26 3.64
C ARG A 146 -13.30 5.51 4.93
N LYS A 147 -12.62 4.48 5.43
CA LYS A 147 -11.83 4.57 6.68
C LYS A 147 -10.49 5.26 6.47
N PHE A 148 -9.78 4.94 5.40
CA PHE A 148 -8.48 5.50 5.10
C PHE A 148 -8.58 6.90 4.49
N ARG A 149 -9.64 7.18 3.71
CA ARG A 149 -9.95 8.45 3.05
C ARG A 149 -8.85 8.89 2.07
N PRO A 150 -8.50 8.07 1.05
CA PRO A 150 -7.44 8.42 0.11
C PRO A 150 -7.88 9.55 -0.83
N ASP A 151 -6.98 10.49 -1.12
CA ASP A 151 -7.15 11.44 -2.21
C ASP A 151 -6.96 10.76 -3.57
N ILE A 152 -5.99 9.85 -3.64
CA ILE A 152 -5.64 9.10 -4.84
C ILE A 152 -5.64 7.60 -4.53
N ILE A 153 -6.22 6.83 -5.46
CA ILE A 153 -6.09 5.38 -5.49
C ILE A 153 -5.13 5.02 -6.62
N ILE A 154 -4.23 4.06 -6.37
CA ILE A 154 -3.34 3.49 -7.40
C ILE A 154 -3.60 1.99 -7.47
N THR A 155 -3.91 1.47 -8.66
CA THR A 155 -3.96 0.04 -8.91
C THR A 155 -2.62 -0.46 -9.45
N ARG A 156 -2.21 -1.66 -9.02
CA ARG A 156 -0.99 -2.31 -9.53
C ARG A 156 -1.20 -2.82 -10.95
N PHE A 157 -2.38 -3.36 -11.22
CA PHE A 157 -2.71 -4.02 -12.47
C PHE A 157 -3.78 -3.26 -13.25
N PRO A 158 -3.85 -3.44 -14.58
CA PRO A 158 -4.95 -2.93 -15.38
C PRO A 158 -6.19 -3.83 -15.19
N SER A 159 -7.38 -3.25 -15.42
CA SER A 159 -8.65 -3.99 -15.39
C SER A 159 -8.96 -4.77 -16.68
N THR A 160 -8.07 -4.72 -17.67
CA THR A 160 -8.24 -5.21 -19.04
C THR A 160 -7.60 -6.57 -19.29
N GLY A 161 -7.05 -7.23 -18.25
CA GLY A 161 -6.58 -8.63 -18.32
C GLY A 161 -5.08 -8.82 -18.54
N GLU A 162 -4.33 -7.78 -18.88
CA GLU A 162 -2.89 -7.90 -19.17
C GLU A 162 -2.04 -8.15 -17.90
N GLY A 163 -2.65 -8.21 -16.73
CA GLY A 163 -2.00 -8.57 -15.46
C GLY A 163 -1.57 -10.04 -15.35
N GLY A 164 -1.94 -10.89 -16.33
CA GLY A 164 -1.51 -12.27 -16.44
C GLY A 164 -2.08 -13.25 -15.41
N HIS A 165 -2.95 -12.78 -14.51
CA HIS A 165 -3.61 -13.56 -13.46
C HIS A 165 -5.00 -12.99 -13.18
N GLY A 166 -6.00 -13.87 -12.98
CA GLY A 166 -7.37 -13.43 -12.73
C GLY A 166 -7.53 -12.58 -11.48
N HIS A 167 -6.86 -12.92 -10.37
CA HIS A 167 -6.86 -12.11 -9.15
C HIS A 167 -6.32 -10.67 -9.40
N HIS A 168 -5.29 -10.53 -10.24
CA HIS A 168 -4.74 -9.21 -10.59
C HIS A 168 -5.78 -8.35 -11.28
N THR A 169 -6.44 -8.90 -12.31
CA THR A 169 -7.50 -8.22 -13.05
C THR A 169 -8.68 -7.90 -12.14
N ALA A 170 -9.14 -8.89 -11.34
CA ALA A 170 -10.24 -8.73 -10.41
C ALA A 170 -9.96 -7.63 -9.37
N SER A 171 -8.71 -7.51 -8.86
CA SER A 171 -8.35 -6.46 -7.91
C SER A 171 -8.49 -5.06 -8.50
N ALA A 172 -8.13 -4.88 -9.77
CA ALA A 172 -8.26 -3.61 -10.47
C ALA A 172 -9.73 -3.27 -10.78
N ILE A 173 -10.52 -4.25 -11.24
CA ILE A 173 -11.96 -4.08 -11.48
C ILE A 173 -12.66 -3.63 -10.19
N LEU A 174 -12.42 -4.34 -9.10
CA LEU A 174 -13.02 -4.01 -7.80
C LEU A 174 -12.58 -2.65 -7.26
N ALA A 175 -11.35 -2.25 -7.48
CA ALA A 175 -10.86 -0.91 -7.10
C ALA A 175 -11.58 0.21 -7.87
N LEU A 176 -11.84 0.01 -9.17
CA LEU A 176 -12.58 0.96 -10.00
C LEU A 176 -14.08 1.02 -9.65
N GLU A 177 -14.70 -0.11 -9.28
CA GLU A 177 -16.07 -0.14 -8.79
C GLU A 177 -16.16 0.53 -7.41
N ALA A 178 -15.24 0.23 -6.51
CA ALA A 178 -15.20 0.79 -5.16
C ALA A 178 -14.97 2.32 -5.15
N PHE A 179 -14.24 2.86 -6.12
CA PHE A 179 -14.05 4.31 -6.29
C PHE A 179 -15.39 5.05 -6.41
N ASP A 180 -16.31 4.52 -7.21
CA ASP A 180 -17.64 5.13 -7.39
C ASP A 180 -18.52 4.93 -6.15
N LEU A 181 -18.51 3.71 -5.60
CA LEU A 181 -19.40 3.31 -4.50
C LEU A 181 -18.99 3.92 -3.14
N ALA A 182 -17.73 4.27 -2.94
CA ALA A 182 -17.28 4.81 -1.65
C ALA A 182 -17.94 6.15 -1.30
N ASN A 183 -18.37 6.92 -2.31
CA ASN A 183 -19.11 8.18 -2.11
C ASN A 183 -20.64 8.00 -2.10
N ASP A 184 -21.17 6.83 -2.47
CA ASP A 184 -22.61 6.60 -2.48
C ASP A 184 -23.10 6.13 -1.10
N PRO A 185 -23.96 6.92 -0.40
CA PRO A 185 -24.49 6.52 0.90
C PRO A 185 -25.44 5.32 0.82
N LYS A 186 -25.93 4.96 -0.35
CA LYS A 186 -26.79 3.78 -0.56
C LYS A 186 -25.98 2.49 -0.69
N ALA A 187 -24.70 2.58 -1.08
CA ALA A 187 -23.79 1.45 -1.14
C ALA A 187 -23.31 1.11 0.26
N PHE A 188 -23.55 -0.11 0.71
CA PHE A 188 -23.12 -0.61 2.03
C PHE A 188 -23.50 0.34 3.20
N PRO A 189 -24.79 0.67 3.38
CA PRO A 189 -25.24 1.68 4.35
C PRO A 189 -24.92 1.30 5.80
N GLU A 190 -24.74 0.01 6.11
CA GLU A 190 -24.35 -0.48 7.43
C GLU A 190 -22.96 0.03 7.87
N GLN A 191 -22.09 0.34 6.92
CA GLN A 191 -20.76 0.91 7.20
C GLN A 191 -20.84 2.33 7.75
N LEU A 192 -21.90 3.08 7.40
CA LEU A 192 -22.06 4.48 7.78
C LEU A 192 -22.33 4.69 9.29
N LYS A 193 -22.52 3.61 10.04
CA LYS A 193 -22.51 3.63 11.51
C LYS A 193 -21.12 3.91 12.10
N TYR A 194 -20.06 3.70 11.32
CA TYR A 194 -18.68 3.72 11.80
C TYR A 194 -17.76 4.66 10.99
N VAL A 195 -18.09 4.89 9.71
CA VAL A 195 -17.30 5.70 8.78
C VAL A 195 -18.24 6.55 7.93
N ASN A 196 -17.75 7.69 7.42
CA ASN A 196 -18.49 8.53 6.48
C ASN A 196 -18.18 8.11 5.04
N VAL A 197 -19.06 8.48 4.10
CA VAL A 197 -18.74 8.41 2.67
C VAL A 197 -17.47 9.18 2.36
N TRP A 198 -16.75 8.73 1.34
CA TRP A 198 -15.54 9.39 0.89
C TRP A 198 -15.43 9.35 -0.63
N LYS A 199 -15.07 10.47 -1.23
CA LYS A 199 -14.85 10.58 -2.68
C LYS A 199 -13.36 10.80 -2.96
N PRO A 200 -12.60 9.76 -3.36
CA PRO A 200 -11.26 9.96 -3.88
C PRO A 200 -11.30 10.86 -5.13
N LYS A 201 -10.25 11.59 -5.42
CA LYS A 201 -10.18 12.46 -6.60
C LYS A 201 -9.92 11.65 -7.87
N ARG A 202 -9.07 10.62 -7.79
CA ARG A 202 -8.58 9.88 -8.97
C ARG A 202 -8.24 8.43 -8.66
N VAL A 203 -8.30 7.61 -9.72
CA VAL A 203 -7.67 6.29 -9.77
C VAL A 203 -6.66 6.28 -10.89
N PHE A 204 -5.43 5.89 -10.57
CA PHE A 204 -4.38 5.63 -11.54
C PHE A 204 -4.02 4.15 -11.60
N TRP A 205 -3.69 3.67 -12.77
CA TRP A 205 -2.95 2.44 -12.93
C TRP A 205 -1.44 2.75 -12.92
N ASN A 206 -0.65 2.11 -12.05
CA ASN A 206 0.80 2.15 -12.09
C ASN A 206 1.28 1.31 -13.28
N ALA A 207 1.36 1.94 -14.43
CA ALA A 207 1.53 1.29 -15.71
C ALA A 207 2.96 0.75 -15.90
N TRP A 208 3.05 -0.44 -16.46
CA TRP A 208 4.32 -1.05 -16.82
C TRP A 208 4.83 -0.50 -18.15
N LEU A 209 6.05 0.02 -18.17
CA LEU A 209 6.62 0.70 -19.32
C LEU A 209 6.54 -0.11 -20.64
N PRO A 210 6.85 -1.42 -20.70
CA PRO A 210 6.68 -2.20 -21.92
C PRO A 210 5.23 -2.25 -22.44
N ALA A 211 4.22 -2.21 -21.55
CA ALA A 211 2.82 -2.15 -21.98
C ALA A 211 2.49 -0.81 -22.65
N LEU A 212 2.99 0.31 -22.09
CA LEU A 212 2.84 1.64 -22.68
C LEU A 212 3.54 1.74 -24.04
N GLN A 213 4.75 1.20 -24.15
CA GLN A 213 5.50 1.16 -25.40
C GLN A 213 4.80 0.32 -26.48
N LYS A 214 4.24 -0.85 -26.11
CA LYS A 214 3.45 -1.70 -27.01
C LYS A 214 2.22 -0.98 -27.54
N GLN A 215 1.60 -0.14 -26.69
CA GLN A 215 0.44 0.67 -27.06
C GLN A 215 0.84 2.00 -27.77
N GLN A 216 2.12 2.23 -28.01
CA GLN A 216 2.66 3.45 -28.63
C GLN A 216 2.22 4.74 -27.93
N MET A 217 2.07 4.70 -26.61
CA MET A 217 1.65 5.84 -25.80
C MET A 217 2.71 6.93 -25.77
N ASP A 218 2.28 8.18 -25.83
CA ASP A 218 3.16 9.34 -25.65
C ASP A 218 3.47 9.52 -24.15
N LEU A 219 4.64 9.03 -23.74
CA LEU A 219 5.06 9.03 -22.32
C LEU A 219 5.19 10.45 -21.75
N SER A 220 5.37 11.49 -22.57
CA SER A 220 5.46 12.88 -22.11
C SER A 220 4.13 13.42 -21.55
N LYS A 221 3.02 12.75 -21.88
CA LYS A 221 1.65 13.11 -21.45
C LYS A 221 1.15 12.25 -20.29
N ILE A 222 1.97 11.35 -19.78
CA ILE A 222 1.61 10.47 -18.69
C ILE A 222 2.34 10.92 -17.43
N PRO A 223 1.65 11.25 -16.33
CA PRO A 223 2.28 11.57 -15.06
C PRO A 223 3.27 10.49 -14.65
N SER A 224 4.46 10.90 -14.21
CA SER A 224 5.53 9.99 -13.81
C SER A 224 6.23 10.44 -12.54
N LEU A 225 6.79 9.47 -11.79
CA LEU A 225 7.59 9.70 -10.60
C LEU A 225 8.98 9.10 -10.81
N ASN A 226 10.04 9.85 -10.46
CA ASN A 226 11.39 9.34 -10.44
C ASN A 226 11.67 8.64 -9.10
N LEU A 227 11.59 7.33 -9.07
CA LEU A 227 11.77 6.52 -7.86
C LEU A 227 13.24 6.25 -7.52
N GLY A 228 14.17 6.57 -8.40
CA GLY A 228 15.61 6.43 -8.15
C GLY A 228 16.26 7.65 -7.48
N GLU A 229 15.48 8.69 -7.20
CA GLU A 229 15.96 9.91 -6.56
C GLU A 229 16.53 9.63 -5.16
N PHE A 230 17.65 10.29 -4.86
CA PHE A 230 18.32 10.18 -3.56
C PHE A 230 17.78 11.21 -2.57
N ASN A 231 17.38 10.75 -1.41
CA ASN A 231 16.95 11.62 -0.31
C ASN A 231 18.08 11.79 0.70
N SER A 232 18.63 12.99 0.80
CA SER A 232 19.77 13.30 1.67
C SER A 232 19.46 13.16 3.17
N LEU A 233 18.21 13.37 3.60
CA LEU A 233 17.80 13.19 5.00
C LEU A 233 17.69 11.70 5.36
N LEU A 234 17.31 10.86 4.42
CA LEU A 234 17.24 9.41 4.61
C LEU A 234 18.59 8.72 4.34
N GLY A 235 19.52 9.39 3.63
CA GLY A 235 20.80 8.82 3.21
C GLY A 235 20.65 7.67 2.17
N LYS A 236 19.50 7.57 1.51
CA LYS A 236 19.14 6.50 0.57
C LYS A 236 18.30 7.03 -0.59
N SER A 237 18.34 6.33 -1.72
CA SER A 237 17.31 6.47 -2.76
C SER A 237 16.05 5.69 -2.38
N TYR A 238 14.92 6.01 -3.03
CA TYR A 238 13.67 5.28 -2.75
C TYR A 238 13.74 3.84 -3.24
N THR A 239 14.53 3.54 -4.25
CA THR A 239 14.79 2.15 -4.67
C THR A 239 15.65 1.38 -3.67
N GLU A 240 16.58 2.02 -2.95
CA GLU A 240 17.32 1.39 -1.86
C GLU A 240 16.40 1.07 -0.67
N ILE A 241 15.45 1.96 -0.36
CA ILE A 241 14.42 1.69 0.68
C ILE A 241 13.48 0.58 0.22
N SER A 242 13.04 0.64 -1.02
CA SER A 242 12.23 -0.38 -1.67
C SER A 242 12.87 -1.77 -1.62
N ALA A 243 14.17 -1.85 -1.89
CA ALA A 243 14.92 -3.11 -1.82
C ALA A 243 14.88 -3.73 -0.42
N LEU A 244 14.97 -2.91 0.63
CA LEU A 244 14.83 -3.37 2.02
C LEU A 244 13.40 -3.84 2.32
N SER A 245 12.39 -3.14 1.80
CA SER A 245 10.99 -3.53 1.94
C SER A 245 10.70 -4.84 1.22
N ARG A 246 11.03 -4.92 -0.08
CA ARG A 246 10.80 -6.10 -0.91
C ARG A 246 11.51 -7.34 -0.37
N SER A 247 12.70 -7.18 0.21
CA SER A 247 13.46 -8.28 0.82
C SER A 247 12.80 -8.88 2.07
N MET A 248 11.69 -8.32 2.55
CA MET A 248 10.91 -8.91 3.65
C MET A 248 10.03 -10.06 3.16
N HIS A 249 9.69 -10.14 1.87
CA HIS A 249 8.93 -11.24 1.27
C HIS A 249 9.81 -12.48 1.04
N LYS A 250 10.31 -13.04 2.14
CA LYS A 250 11.31 -14.14 2.12
C LYS A 250 10.72 -15.44 1.60
N SER A 251 9.47 -15.75 1.96
CA SER A 251 8.75 -16.92 1.48
C SER A 251 8.63 -16.94 -0.05
N GLN A 252 8.69 -15.77 -0.69
CA GLN A 252 8.66 -15.60 -2.14
C GLN A 252 10.06 -15.54 -2.77
N GLY A 253 11.12 -15.80 -1.99
CA GLY A 253 12.50 -15.81 -2.46
C GLY A 253 13.05 -14.43 -2.85
N PHE A 254 12.37 -13.33 -2.46
CA PHE A 254 12.85 -12.01 -2.82
C PHE A 254 14.05 -11.59 -1.98
N GLY A 255 15.08 -11.19 -2.69
CA GLY A 255 16.18 -10.38 -2.23
C GLY A 255 16.52 -9.39 -3.34
N SER A 256 16.60 -8.11 -3.05
CA SER A 256 16.90 -7.10 -4.06
C SER A 256 17.90 -6.08 -3.56
N SER A 257 18.65 -5.49 -4.49
CA SER A 257 19.50 -4.33 -4.25
C SER A 257 18.88 -3.10 -4.87
N GLY A 258 18.96 -1.98 -4.17
CA GLY A 258 18.56 -0.69 -4.72
C GLY A 258 19.62 -0.13 -5.67
N ILE A 259 19.19 0.74 -6.57
CA ILE A 259 20.06 1.48 -7.47
C ILE A 259 19.82 2.98 -7.34
N ARG A 260 20.86 3.77 -7.63
CA ARG A 260 20.79 5.24 -7.66
C ARG A 260 20.87 5.69 -9.09
N ASN A 261 19.71 5.86 -9.73
CA ASN A 261 19.62 6.32 -11.12
C ASN A 261 18.22 6.91 -11.36
N THR A 262 18.00 7.51 -12.52
CA THR A 262 16.65 7.90 -12.92
C THR A 262 15.83 6.65 -13.24
N ILE A 263 14.76 6.43 -12.46
CA ILE A 263 13.82 5.32 -12.61
C ILE A 263 12.41 5.89 -12.64
N LEU A 264 11.89 6.09 -13.84
CA LEU A 264 10.55 6.62 -14.04
C LEU A 264 9.51 5.51 -13.93
N ASN A 265 8.49 5.76 -13.14
CA ASN A 265 7.26 4.99 -13.08
C ASN A 265 6.10 5.86 -13.55
N TYR A 266 5.24 5.30 -14.38
CA TYR A 266 4.16 6.00 -15.06
C TYR A 266 2.81 5.66 -14.44
N PHE A 267 1.88 6.63 -14.46
CA PHE A 267 0.57 6.53 -13.82
C PHE A 267 -0.53 6.93 -14.81
N MET A 268 -1.21 5.95 -15.39
CA MET A 268 -2.30 6.18 -16.31
C MET A 268 -3.59 6.44 -15.56
N LEU A 269 -4.20 7.59 -15.79
CA LEU A 269 -5.53 7.92 -15.24
C LEU A 269 -6.57 6.92 -15.73
N GLN A 270 -7.31 6.34 -14.78
CA GLN A 270 -8.39 5.39 -15.04
C GLN A 270 -9.77 6.00 -14.76
N LYS A 271 -9.89 6.76 -13.68
CA LYS A 271 -11.12 7.45 -13.26
C LYS A 271 -10.81 8.74 -12.51
N GLY A 272 -11.78 9.63 -12.48
CA GLY A 272 -11.74 10.87 -11.71
C GLY A 272 -11.27 12.08 -12.51
N ASP A 273 -10.81 13.12 -11.79
CA ASP A 273 -10.44 14.40 -12.38
C ASP A 273 -9.19 14.27 -13.27
N SER A 274 -9.21 14.90 -14.44
CA SER A 274 -8.09 14.92 -15.36
C SER A 274 -6.87 15.64 -14.77
N VAL A 275 -5.68 15.24 -15.22
CA VAL A 275 -4.40 15.85 -14.87
C VAL A 275 -3.55 16.01 -16.11
N VAL A 276 -2.62 16.97 -16.08
CA VAL A 276 -1.69 17.20 -17.18
C VAL A 276 -0.32 16.59 -16.88
N ASN A 277 0.30 16.97 -15.78
CA ASN A 277 1.68 16.57 -15.47
C ASN A 277 1.88 15.96 -14.09
N ASP A 278 1.05 16.30 -13.11
CA ASP A 278 1.21 15.85 -11.73
C ASP A 278 -0.06 15.10 -11.26
N MET A 279 0.12 13.92 -10.70
CA MET A 279 -0.98 13.13 -10.16
C MET A 279 -1.71 13.82 -8.98
N PHE A 280 -1.08 14.80 -8.34
CA PHE A 280 -1.64 15.58 -7.23
C PHE A 280 -2.23 16.94 -7.67
N GLU A 281 -2.22 17.24 -8.96
CA GLU A 281 -2.75 18.49 -9.49
C GLU A 281 -4.18 18.76 -9.00
N GLY A 282 -4.42 19.98 -8.42
CA GLY A 282 -5.73 20.37 -7.88
C GLY A 282 -6.15 19.65 -6.59
N ILE A 283 -5.24 18.94 -5.92
CA ILE A 283 -5.44 18.39 -4.58
C ILE A 283 -4.74 19.29 -3.57
N ASP A 284 -5.48 19.82 -2.62
CA ASP A 284 -4.89 20.56 -1.49
C ASP A 284 -4.31 19.56 -0.49
N LEU A 285 -2.99 19.55 -0.38
CA LEU A 285 -2.25 18.67 0.52
C LEU A 285 -1.95 19.34 1.87
N SER A 286 -2.42 20.58 2.09
CA SER A 286 -2.23 21.35 3.31
C SER A 286 -3.40 21.22 4.27
N TRP A 287 -3.29 21.88 5.42
CA TRP A 287 -4.38 21.98 6.40
C TRP A 287 -5.63 22.68 5.88
N ASN A 288 -5.53 23.55 4.85
CA ASN A 288 -6.69 24.23 4.26
C ASN A 288 -7.69 23.24 3.63
N GLY A 289 -7.27 22.02 3.30
CA GLY A 289 -8.15 20.95 2.82
C GLY A 289 -8.99 20.27 3.88
N VAL A 290 -8.84 20.66 5.16
CA VAL A 290 -9.55 20.07 6.30
C VAL A 290 -10.40 21.14 7.00
N GLU A 291 -11.62 20.78 7.39
CA GLU A 291 -12.51 21.67 8.16
C GLU A 291 -11.83 22.16 9.45
N GLY A 292 -11.75 23.48 9.63
CA GLY A 292 -11.03 24.12 10.74
C GLY A 292 -9.51 24.17 10.58
N GLY A 293 -8.96 23.67 9.48
CA GLY A 293 -7.53 23.66 9.23
C GLY A 293 -6.93 25.04 8.93
N ASP A 294 -7.74 25.97 8.50
CA ASP A 294 -7.40 27.39 8.26
C ASP A 294 -7.01 28.14 9.55
N GLU A 295 -7.36 27.62 10.71
CA GLU A 295 -6.91 28.15 12.02
C GLU A 295 -5.49 27.70 12.38
N ILE A 296 -4.91 26.73 11.66
CA ILE A 296 -3.58 26.21 11.90
C ILE A 296 -2.58 27.01 11.08
N HIS A 297 -1.90 27.94 11.73
CA HIS A 297 -0.79 28.69 11.13
C HIS A 297 0.50 27.88 11.26
N THR A 298 1.03 27.39 10.13
CA THR A 298 2.32 26.69 10.03
C THR A 298 3.47 27.67 9.80
#